data_ebe968d345c944d156517528e35e804a
#
_entry.id   ebe968d345c944d156517528e35e804a
#
_cell.length_a   1.000
_cell.length_b   1.000
_cell.length_c   1.000
_cell.angle_alpha   90.00
_cell.angle_beta   90.00
_cell.angle_gamma   90.00
#
_symmetry.space_group_name_H-M   'P 1'
#
loop_
_entity.id
_entity.type
_entity.pdbx_description
1 polymer ?
#
loop_
_entity_poly.entity_id
_entity_poly.type
_entity_poly.pdbx_seq_one_letter_code
_entity_poly.pdbx_strand_id
1 'polypeptide(L)'
;KALGVRCEVFVPEVSPEAKRARLRALGAEVVVTGAAYSQAFEACVARQKATGALQAHAYDQPEVVAGAGTLALEMEEQGGRLPDTVLVSVGGGGLIGGVAAWVESRAHVVALEPELAPTLHAARAAGQAVDVDVGGVAADSLGARRIGAIGWEVSQRHVHDALLLPDDAIRAAQLWLWKELKLAVEPAAALGLAALQIGAYKPQPQETVALIL
;
A
#
# COMPACT_ATOMS: atom_id res chain seq x y z
N LYS A 1 7.46 17.55 9.80
CA LYS A 1 8.54 18.58 9.78
C LYS A 1 8.21 19.68 8.79
N ALA A 2 7.80 19.35 7.57
CA ALA A 2 7.44 20.35 6.55
C ALA A 2 6.31 21.29 6.99
N LEU A 3 5.33 20.77 7.71
CA LEU A 3 4.18 21.54 8.21
C LEU A 3 4.40 22.22 9.57
N GLY A 4 5.57 22.02 10.20
CA GLY A 4 5.87 22.59 11.52
C GLY A 4 5.07 21.98 12.68
N VAL A 5 4.30 20.90 12.45
CA VAL A 5 3.53 20.24 13.51
C VAL A 5 4.36 19.22 14.27
N ARG A 6 4.10 19.07 15.58
CA ARG A 6 4.67 18.01 16.39
C ARG A 6 4.08 16.66 15.94
N CYS A 7 4.93 15.65 15.81
CA CYS A 7 4.54 14.31 15.41
C CYS A 7 5.10 13.29 16.39
N GLU A 8 4.23 12.46 16.97
CA GLU A 8 4.60 11.28 17.76
C GLU A 8 4.31 10.03 16.92
N VAL A 9 5.29 9.13 16.81
CA VAL A 9 5.16 7.90 16.01
C VAL A 9 5.36 6.70 16.93
N PHE A 10 4.35 5.87 17.05
CA PHE A 10 4.37 4.66 17.85
C PHE A 10 4.79 3.48 16.98
N VAL A 11 5.84 2.79 17.40
CA VAL A 11 6.40 1.66 16.66
C VAL A 11 6.66 0.48 17.59
N PRO A 12 6.47 -0.77 17.13
CA PRO A 12 6.79 -1.94 17.93
C PRO A 12 8.30 -2.15 18.06
N GLU A 13 8.71 -2.92 19.07
CA GLU A 13 10.12 -3.23 19.34
C GLU A 13 10.83 -3.92 18.17
N VAL A 14 10.08 -4.71 17.38
CA VAL A 14 10.61 -5.39 16.18
C VAL A 14 10.92 -4.45 15.01
N SER A 15 10.52 -3.18 15.08
CA SER A 15 10.81 -2.21 14.01
C SER A 15 12.32 -2.02 13.84
N PRO A 16 12.86 -2.09 12.61
CA PRO A 16 14.28 -1.90 12.35
C PRO A 16 14.78 -0.55 12.84
N GLU A 17 15.99 -0.53 13.47
CA GLU A 17 16.57 0.71 13.97
C GLU A 17 16.77 1.75 12.86
N ALA A 18 17.09 1.33 11.63
CA ALA A 18 17.22 2.24 10.50
C ALA A 18 15.93 3.04 10.23
N LYS A 19 14.74 2.41 10.34
CA LYS A 19 13.45 3.09 10.22
C LYS A 19 13.22 4.06 11.38
N ARG A 20 13.51 3.64 12.62
CA ARG A 20 13.39 4.49 13.81
C ARG A 20 14.32 5.71 13.73
N ALA A 21 15.56 5.50 13.33
CA ALA A 21 16.54 6.58 13.13
C ALA A 21 16.08 7.58 12.05
N ARG A 22 15.49 7.08 10.95
CA ARG A 22 14.95 7.93 9.89
C ARG A 22 13.80 8.80 10.39
N LEU A 23 12.87 8.23 11.16
CA LEU A 23 11.76 8.98 11.78
C LEU A 23 12.29 10.09 12.70
N ARG A 24 13.26 9.80 13.57
CA ARG A 24 13.90 10.81 14.45
C ARG A 24 14.60 11.90 13.63
N ALA A 25 15.31 11.55 12.57
CA ALA A 25 15.98 12.52 11.69
C ALA A 25 14.98 13.46 10.99
N LEU A 26 13.76 12.98 10.74
CA LEU A 26 12.66 13.80 10.24
C LEU A 26 12.01 14.68 11.33
N GLY A 27 12.44 14.54 12.59
CA GLY A 27 11.95 15.35 13.72
C GLY A 27 10.73 14.77 14.43
N ALA A 28 10.40 13.49 14.19
CA ALA A 28 9.35 12.81 14.94
C ALA A 28 9.86 12.36 16.32
N GLU A 29 8.97 12.40 17.31
CA GLU A 29 9.17 11.73 18.58
C GLU A 29 8.78 10.24 18.40
N VAL A 30 9.76 9.34 18.51
CA VAL A 30 9.54 7.91 18.30
C VAL A 30 9.32 7.20 19.63
N VAL A 31 8.12 6.69 19.83
CA VAL A 31 7.72 5.90 20.99
C VAL A 31 7.81 4.42 20.63
N VAL A 32 8.81 3.72 21.16
CA VAL A 32 8.96 2.27 20.94
C VAL A 32 8.19 1.55 22.03
N THR A 33 7.17 0.77 21.63
CA THR A 33 6.29 0.10 22.60
C THR A 33 5.61 -1.13 22.01
N GLY A 34 5.58 -2.20 22.80
CA GLY A 34 4.97 -3.47 22.41
C GLY A 34 5.79 -4.31 21.44
N ALA A 35 5.54 -5.61 21.46
CA ALA A 35 6.23 -6.57 20.60
C ALA A 35 5.64 -6.62 19.17
N ALA A 36 4.39 -6.15 18.98
CA ALA A 36 3.68 -6.21 17.71
C ALA A 36 3.01 -4.88 17.37
N TYR A 37 2.67 -4.70 16.10
CA TYR A 37 1.98 -3.51 15.58
C TYR A 37 0.69 -3.18 16.37
N SER A 38 -0.12 -4.18 16.70
CA SER A 38 -1.37 -3.99 17.44
C SER A 38 -1.16 -3.29 18.79
N GLN A 39 -0.11 -3.68 19.52
CA GLN A 39 0.21 -3.08 20.82
C GLN A 39 0.71 -1.64 20.67
N ALA A 40 1.52 -1.36 19.67
CA ALA A 40 1.94 0.01 19.36
C ALA A 40 0.76 0.88 18.94
N PHE A 41 -0.18 0.31 18.17
CA PHE A 41 -1.41 0.99 17.77
C PHE A 41 -2.33 1.28 18.98
N GLU A 42 -2.52 0.34 19.90
CA GLU A 42 -3.28 0.55 21.14
C GLU A 42 -2.69 1.68 21.98
N ALA A 43 -1.36 1.74 22.12
CA ALA A 43 -0.68 2.82 22.82
C ALA A 43 -0.89 4.18 22.11
N CYS A 44 -0.88 4.22 20.79
CA CYS A 44 -1.19 5.40 20.00
C CYS A 44 -2.62 5.88 20.27
N VAL A 45 -3.60 4.99 20.25
CA VAL A 45 -5.02 5.28 20.55
C VAL A 45 -5.18 5.79 21.99
N ALA A 46 -4.50 5.18 22.95
CA ALA A 46 -4.50 5.64 24.33
C ALA A 46 -3.95 7.06 24.47
N ARG A 47 -2.85 7.35 23.76
CA ARG A 47 -2.23 8.69 23.72
C ARG A 47 -3.18 9.72 23.09
N GLN A 48 -3.83 9.39 21.99
CA GLN A 48 -4.84 10.22 21.35
C GLN A 48 -5.95 10.60 22.35
N LYS A 49 -6.52 9.59 23.02
CA LYS A 49 -7.59 9.81 24.01
C LYS A 49 -7.15 10.71 25.17
N ALA A 50 -5.91 10.56 25.63
CA ALA A 50 -5.37 11.34 26.75
C ALA A 50 -5.07 12.79 26.39
N THR A 51 -4.75 13.09 25.13
CA THR A 51 -4.22 14.40 24.73
C THR A 51 -5.11 15.14 23.75
N GLY A 52 -6.07 14.49 23.11
CA GLY A 52 -6.85 15.05 22.01
C GLY A 52 -6.04 15.23 20.70
N ALA A 53 -4.84 14.62 20.61
CA ALA A 53 -4.03 14.69 19.40
C ALA A 53 -4.75 14.07 18.20
N LEU A 54 -4.52 14.61 17.00
CA LEU A 54 -5.02 14.04 15.77
C LEU A 54 -4.29 12.73 15.49
N GLN A 55 -5.03 11.65 15.27
CA GLN A 55 -4.47 10.39 14.83
C GLN A 55 -4.42 10.34 13.31
N ALA A 56 -3.29 9.91 12.75
CA ALA A 56 -3.17 9.52 11.36
C ALA A 56 -2.99 7.99 11.30
N HIS A 57 -3.99 7.28 10.83
CA HIS A 57 -3.92 5.83 10.63
C HIS A 57 -3.03 5.51 9.43
N ALA A 58 -2.40 4.33 9.41
CA ALA A 58 -1.47 3.96 8.35
C ALA A 58 -2.16 3.82 6.97
N TYR A 59 -3.43 3.41 6.93
CA TYR A 59 -4.15 3.13 5.67
C TYR A 59 -5.69 3.18 5.76
N ASP A 60 -6.30 3.09 6.94
CA ASP A 60 -7.76 2.94 7.12
C ASP A 60 -8.36 4.16 7.83
N GLN A 61 -8.29 5.29 7.16
CA GLN A 61 -8.85 6.57 7.61
C GLN A 61 -9.23 7.39 6.36
N PRO A 62 -10.41 8.03 6.33
CA PRO A 62 -10.91 8.73 5.14
C PRO A 62 -9.91 9.72 4.54
N GLU A 63 -9.29 10.55 5.37
CA GLU A 63 -8.34 11.57 4.92
C GLU A 63 -7.05 10.95 4.35
N VAL A 64 -6.61 9.83 4.91
CA VAL A 64 -5.42 9.10 4.44
C VAL A 64 -5.71 8.44 3.10
N VAL A 65 -6.87 7.79 2.96
CA VAL A 65 -7.31 7.16 1.70
C VAL A 65 -7.54 8.22 0.63
N ALA A 66 -8.20 9.35 0.96
CA ALA A 66 -8.38 10.46 0.03
C ALA A 66 -7.03 11.06 -0.41
N GLY A 67 -6.07 11.22 0.53
CA GLY A 67 -4.71 11.63 0.22
C GLY A 67 -4.01 10.68 -0.75
N ALA A 68 -4.16 9.36 -0.58
CA ALA A 68 -3.63 8.37 -1.52
C ALA A 68 -4.29 8.47 -2.91
N GLY A 69 -5.57 8.84 -2.98
CA GLY A 69 -6.30 9.06 -4.23
C GLY A 69 -5.78 10.21 -5.07
N THR A 70 -5.09 11.19 -4.47
CA THR A 70 -4.49 12.31 -5.23
C THR A 70 -3.44 11.85 -6.23
N LEU A 71 -2.84 10.67 -6.03
CA LEU A 71 -1.95 10.05 -7.00
C LEU A 71 -2.66 9.80 -8.34
N ALA A 72 -3.89 9.27 -8.30
CA ALA A 72 -4.65 9.02 -9.52
C ALA A 72 -5.18 10.32 -10.15
N LEU A 73 -5.53 11.32 -9.34
CA LEU A 73 -5.84 12.68 -9.80
C LEU A 73 -4.65 13.27 -10.56
N GLU A 74 -3.46 13.29 -9.96
CA GLU A 74 -2.26 13.83 -10.58
C GLU A 74 -1.86 13.05 -11.84
N MET A 75 -2.03 11.73 -11.85
CA MET A 75 -1.79 10.89 -13.04
C MET A 75 -2.72 11.31 -14.20
N GLU A 76 -4.01 11.55 -13.92
CA GLU A 76 -4.99 12.03 -14.91
C GLU A 76 -4.64 13.44 -15.42
N GLU A 77 -4.32 14.36 -14.53
CA GLU A 77 -3.96 15.74 -14.88
C GLU A 77 -2.68 15.81 -15.71
N GLN A 78 -1.63 15.09 -15.33
CA GLN A 78 -0.34 15.08 -16.01
C GLN A 78 -0.39 14.30 -17.34
N GLY A 79 -1.17 13.23 -17.39
CA GLY A 79 -1.35 12.42 -18.60
C GLY A 79 -2.37 12.97 -19.58
N GLY A 80 -3.17 13.97 -19.17
CA GLY A 80 -4.30 14.51 -19.93
C GLY A 80 -5.49 13.56 -20.01
N ARG A 81 -5.34 12.32 -19.54
CA ARG A 81 -6.40 11.31 -19.39
C ARG A 81 -5.94 10.21 -18.43
N LEU A 82 -6.89 9.43 -17.92
CA LEU A 82 -6.56 8.19 -17.21
C LEU A 82 -5.96 7.14 -18.18
N PRO A 83 -5.06 6.28 -17.71
CA PRO A 83 -4.68 5.08 -18.44
C PRO A 83 -5.88 4.11 -18.52
N ASP A 84 -5.84 3.18 -19.46
CA ASP A 84 -6.91 2.18 -19.59
C ASP A 84 -6.92 1.22 -18.38
N THR A 85 -5.72 0.92 -17.84
CA THR A 85 -5.56 0.07 -16.64
C THR A 85 -4.54 0.66 -15.67
N VAL A 86 -4.82 0.52 -14.36
CA VAL A 86 -3.89 0.85 -13.27
C VAL A 86 -3.60 -0.39 -12.44
N LEU A 87 -2.33 -0.78 -12.37
CA LEU A 87 -1.86 -1.88 -11.52
C LEU A 87 -1.40 -1.33 -10.16
N VAL A 88 -2.04 -1.75 -9.08
CA VAL A 88 -1.86 -1.18 -7.74
C VAL A 88 -1.51 -2.26 -6.73
N SER A 89 -0.38 -2.11 -6.05
CA SER A 89 0.03 -3.00 -4.97
C SER A 89 -0.84 -2.82 -3.73
N VAL A 90 -1.20 -3.92 -3.07
CA VAL A 90 -2.10 -3.94 -1.92
C VAL A 90 -1.44 -4.55 -0.71
N GLY A 91 -1.52 -3.83 0.40
CA GLY A 91 -1.29 -4.32 1.76
C GLY A 91 -2.53 -4.02 2.61
N GLY A 92 -2.54 -2.92 3.34
CA GLY A 92 -3.71 -2.48 4.14
C GLY A 92 -4.87 -1.88 3.34
N GLY A 93 -4.74 -1.69 2.03
CA GLY A 93 -5.81 -1.22 1.15
C GLY A 93 -5.97 0.30 1.04
N GLY A 94 -5.15 1.11 1.72
CA GLY A 94 -5.27 2.58 1.67
C GLY A 94 -4.97 3.16 0.29
N LEU A 95 -3.89 2.70 -0.34
CA LEU A 95 -3.48 3.15 -1.67
C LEU A 95 -4.51 2.76 -2.74
N ILE A 96 -4.83 1.47 -2.82
CA ILE A 96 -5.80 1.01 -3.82
C ILE A 96 -7.20 1.59 -3.58
N GLY A 97 -7.59 1.77 -2.31
CA GLY A 97 -8.85 2.44 -1.95
C GLY A 97 -8.92 3.86 -2.49
N GLY A 98 -7.85 4.64 -2.31
CA GLY A 98 -7.78 6.02 -2.83
C GLY A 98 -7.77 6.06 -4.35
N VAL A 99 -6.90 5.29 -4.99
CA VAL A 99 -6.80 5.22 -6.46
C VAL A 99 -8.12 4.76 -7.07
N ALA A 100 -8.70 3.66 -6.58
CA ALA A 100 -9.93 3.12 -7.13
C ALA A 100 -11.14 4.04 -6.90
N ALA A 101 -11.20 4.75 -5.76
CA ALA A 101 -12.23 5.74 -5.51
C ALA A 101 -12.17 6.94 -6.47
N TRP A 102 -10.97 7.38 -6.87
CA TRP A 102 -10.81 8.43 -7.87
C TRP A 102 -11.15 7.93 -9.28
N VAL A 103 -10.63 6.77 -9.63
CA VAL A 103 -10.79 6.18 -10.97
C VAL A 103 -12.22 5.75 -11.22
N GLU A 104 -12.90 5.19 -10.22
CA GLU A 104 -14.24 4.60 -10.31
C GLU A 104 -14.31 3.55 -11.46
N SER A 105 -15.25 3.74 -12.41
CA SER A 105 -15.40 2.88 -13.60
C SER A 105 -14.73 3.45 -14.86
N ARG A 106 -13.92 4.50 -14.72
CA ARG A 106 -13.28 5.19 -15.87
C ARG A 106 -12.01 4.49 -16.37
N ALA A 107 -11.44 3.61 -15.57
CA ALA A 107 -10.31 2.76 -15.93
C ALA A 107 -10.38 1.42 -15.18
N HIS A 108 -9.65 0.43 -15.67
CA HIS A 108 -9.57 -0.88 -15.04
C HIS A 108 -8.55 -0.87 -13.90
N VAL A 109 -8.97 -1.12 -12.67
CA VAL A 109 -8.09 -1.19 -11.51
C VAL A 109 -7.84 -2.65 -11.15
N VAL A 110 -6.56 -3.04 -11.12
CA VAL A 110 -6.11 -4.39 -10.79
C VAL A 110 -5.26 -4.35 -9.52
N ALA A 111 -5.67 -5.08 -8.52
CA ALA A 111 -4.94 -5.28 -7.29
C ALA A 111 -3.80 -6.30 -7.49
N LEU A 112 -2.64 -5.99 -6.95
CA LEU A 112 -1.49 -6.89 -6.95
C LEU A 112 -1.05 -7.17 -5.52
N GLU A 113 -0.90 -8.43 -5.17
CA GLU A 113 -0.46 -8.85 -3.85
C GLU A 113 0.62 -9.94 -3.94
N PRO A 114 1.57 -9.97 -2.99
CA PRO A 114 2.42 -11.13 -2.85
C PRO A 114 1.60 -12.36 -2.43
N GLU A 115 1.92 -13.53 -2.92
CA GLU A 115 1.28 -14.79 -2.48
C GLU A 115 1.34 -14.99 -0.96
N LEU A 116 2.38 -14.46 -0.32
CA LEU A 116 2.61 -14.58 1.13
C LEU A 116 2.05 -13.39 1.95
N ALA A 117 1.30 -12.48 1.32
CA ALA A 117 0.62 -11.36 2.00
C ALA A 117 -0.71 -10.99 1.28
N PRO A 118 -1.67 -11.94 1.15
CA PRO A 118 -2.83 -11.82 0.26
C PRO A 118 -4.07 -11.23 0.97
N THR A 119 -4.02 -10.01 1.48
CA THR A 119 -5.10 -9.42 2.32
C THR A 119 -6.41 -9.24 1.56
N LEU A 120 -6.38 -8.63 0.38
CA LEU A 120 -7.56 -8.40 -0.45
C LEU A 120 -8.06 -9.70 -1.09
N HIS A 121 -7.15 -10.52 -1.59
CA HIS A 121 -7.49 -11.81 -2.19
C HIS A 121 -8.22 -12.71 -1.19
N ALA A 122 -7.69 -12.83 0.03
CA ALA A 122 -8.33 -13.59 1.10
C ALA A 122 -9.68 -12.98 1.53
N ALA A 123 -9.78 -11.64 1.61
CA ALA A 123 -11.03 -10.96 1.91
C ALA A 123 -12.10 -11.23 0.84
N ARG A 124 -11.72 -11.21 -0.45
CA ARG A 124 -12.62 -11.56 -1.56
C ARG A 124 -13.12 -12.99 -1.48
N ALA A 125 -12.21 -13.93 -1.21
CA ALA A 125 -12.56 -15.34 -1.04
C ALA A 125 -13.51 -15.58 0.13
N ALA A 126 -13.33 -14.84 1.23
CA ALA A 126 -14.16 -14.93 2.44
C ALA A 126 -15.45 -14.09 2.39
N GLY A 127 -15.61 -13.17 1.43
CA GLY A 127 -16.70 -12.20 1.36
C GLY A 127 -16.66 -11.13 2.47
N GLN A 128 -15.56 -11.04 3.22
CA GLN A 128 -15.35 -10.08 4.30
C GLN A 128 -13.85 -9.93 4.59
N ALA A 129 -13.47 -8.82 5.23
CA ALA A 129 -12.10 -8.66 5.70
C ALA A 129 -11.75 -9.75 6.72
N VAL A 130 -10.63 -10.45 6.49
CA VAL A 130 -10.10 -11.53 7.33
C VAL A 130 -8.63 -11.30 7.64
N ASP A 131 -8.16 -11.89 8.75
CA ASP A 131 -6.74 -11.86 9.07
C ASP A 131 -5.99 -12.89 8.25
N VAL A 132 -4.81 -12.51 7.77
CA VAL A 132 -3.88 -13.37 7.03
C VAL A 132 -2.53 -13.42 7.73
N ASP A 133 -1.80 -14.49 7.51
CA ASP A 133 -0.38 -14.51 7.80
C ASP A 133 0.38 -13.69 6.76
N VAL A 134 1.41 -13.00 7.20
CA VAL A 134 2.21 -12.12 6.35
C VAL A 134 3.65 -12.57 6.37
N GLY A 135 4.20 -12.79 5.20
CA GLY A 135 5.58 -13.19 5.00
C GLY A 135 6.12 -12.72 3.65
N GLY A 136 7.24 -13.29 3.26
CA GLY A 136 7.85 -13.05 1.95
C GLY A 136 8.60 -11.73 1.83
N VAL A 137 9.05 -11.47 0.60
CA VAL A 137 9.97 -10.36 0.27
C VAL A 137 9.36 -8.98 0.49
N ALA A 138 8.05 -8.84 0.37
CA ALA A 138 7.33 -7.58 0.51
C ALA A 138 6.68 -7.38 1.90
N ALA A 139 6.90 -8.26 2.86
CA ALA A 139 6.30 -8.19 4.19
C ALA A 139 6.61 -6.87 4.95
N ASP A 140 7.74 -6.24 4.65
CA ASP A 140 8.13 -4.97 5.28
C ASP A 140 7.35 -3.76 4.74
N SER A 141 6.87 -3.82 3.51
CA SER A 141 6.10 -2.74 2.84
C SER A 141 4.61 -3.04 2.72
N LEU A 142 4.23 -4.31 2.57
CA LEU A 142 2.83 -4.75 2.45
C LEU A 142 2.39 -5.63 3.65
N GLY A 143 2.95 -5.37 4.83
CA GLY A 143 2.82 -6.19 6.03
C GLY A 143 1.51 -6.04 6.82
N ALA A 144 0.46 -5.50 6.25
CA ALA A 144 -0.84 -5.49 6.88
C ALA A 144 -1.39 -6.92 6.98
N ARG A 145 -1.88 -7.30 8.16
CA ARG A 145 -2.50 -8.63 8.36
C ARG A 145 -3.97 -8.66 7.97
N ARG A 146 -4.55 -7.51 7.67
CA ARG A 146 -5.97 -7.37 7.33
C ARG A 146 -6.14 -6.13 6.46
N ILE A 147 -6.99 -6.23 5.47
CA ILE A 147 -7.40 -5.07 4.70
C ILE A 147 -8.28 -4.13 5.55
N GLY A 148 -8.08 -2.83 5.43
CA GLY A 148 -8.91 -1.82 6.10
C GLY A 148 -10.34 -1.80 5.59
N ALA A 149 -11.25 -1.28 6.41
CA ALA A 149 -12.67 -1.23 6.09
C ALA A 149 -12.95 -0.38 4.83
N ILE A 150 -12.30 0.77 4.71
CA ILE A 150 -12.46 1.68 3.56
C ILE A 150 -11.91 1.01 2.28
N GLY A 151 -10.69 0.47 2.36
CA GLY A 151 -10.07 -0.23 1.23
C GLY A 151 -10.90 -1.42 0.77
N TRP A 152 -11.47 -2.18 1.70
CA TRP A 152 -12.37 -3.29 1.42
C TRP A 152 -13.64 -2.81 0.71
N GLU A 153 -14.35 -1.81 1.26
CA GLU A 153 -15.60 -1.29 0.69
C GLU A 153 -15.40 -0.76 -0.73
N VAL A 154 -14.37 0.06 -0.96
CA VAL A 154 -14.06 0.61 -2.28
C VAL A 154 -13.66 -0.48 -3.26
N SER A 155 -12.85 -1.47 -2.81
CA SER A 155 -12.40 -2.54 -3.69
C SER A 155 -13.52 -3.43 -4.21
N GLN A 156 -14.58 -3.63 -3.44
CA GLN A 156 -15.75 -4.38 -3.89
C GLN A 156 -16.48 -3.72 -5.07
N ARG A 157 -16.37 -2.40 -5.20
CA ARG A 157 -17.10 -1.63 -6.24
C ARG A 157 -16.24 -1.32 -7.45
N HIS A 158 -14.94 -1.06 -7.24
CA HIS A 158 -14.09 -0.41 -8.23
C HIS A 158 -12.78 -1.15 -8.54
N VAL A 159 -12.48 -2.25 -7.87
CA VAL A 159 -11.33 -3.10 -8.20
C VAL A 159 -11.81 -4.33 -8.95
N HIS A 160 -11.32 -4.51 -10.16
CA HIS A 160 -11.79 -5.56 -11.07
C HIS A 160 -11.16 -6.91 -10.74
N ASP A 161 -9.84 -6.96 -10.68
CA ASP A 161 -9.07 -8.18 -10.45
C ASP A 161 -8.16 -8.05 -9.23
N ALA A 162 -7.80 -9.20 -8.62
CA ALA A 162 -6.80 -9.31 -7.57
C ALA A 162 -5.88 -10.47 -7.90
N LEU A 163 -4.64 -10.15 -8.28
CA LEU A 163 -3.63 -11.10 -8.73
C LEU A 163 -2.59 -11.33 -7.65
N LEU A 164 -2.23 -12.60 -7.47
CA LEU A 164 -1.14 -13.02 -6.58
C LEU A 164 0.14 -13.21 -7.36
N LEU A 165 1.26 -12.77 -6.79
CA LEU A 165 2.57 -12.80 -7.42
C LEU A 165 3.58 -13.51 -6.51
N PRO A 166 4.39 -14.45 -7.04
CA PRO A 166 5.41 -15.13 -6.27
C PRO A 166 6.60 -14.21 -5.99
N ASP A 167 7.25 -14.42 -4.85
CA ASP A 167 8.40 -13.64 -4.39
C ASP A 167 9.54 -13.54 -5.42
N ASP A 168 9.79 -14.62 -6.14
CA ASP A 168 10.87 -14.66 -7.16
C ASP A 168 10.59 -13.71 -8.33
N ALA A 169 9.33 -13.61 -8.77
CA ALA A 169 8.94 -12.65 -9.81
C ALA A 169 9.10 -11.20 -9.32
N ILE A 170 8.73 -10.92 -8.07
CA ILE A 170 8.87 -9.61 -7.45
C ILE A 170 10.35 -9.21 -7.38
N ARG A 171 11.23 -10.11 -6.93
CA ARG A 171 12.68 -9.89 -6.88
C ARG A 171 13.29 -9.68 -8.26
N ALA A 172 12.87 -10.46 -9.25
CA ALA A 172 13.34 -10.32 -10.63
C ALA A 172 12.97 -8.95 -11.21
N ALA A 173 11.73 -8.51 -11.01
CA ALA A 173 11.25 -7.19 -11.44
C ALA A 173 12.00 -6.05 -10.73
N GLN A 174 12.21 -6.14 -9.41
CA GLN A 174 12.98 -5.17 -8.64
C GLN A 174 14.42 -5.03 -9.19
N LEU A 175 15.07 -6.16 -9.47
CA LEU A 175 16.42 -6.17 -10.03
C LEU A 175 16.44 -5.60 -11.45
N TRP A 176 15.42 -5.87 -12.26
CA TRP A 176 15.27 -5.31 -13.60
C TRP A 176 15.13 -3.79 -13.56
N LEU A 177 14.24 -3.24 -12.68
CA LEU A 177 14.08 -1.80 -12.49
C LEU A 177 15.40 -1.12 -12.13
N TRP A 178 16.19 -1.74 -11.26
CA TRP A 178 17.51 -1.23 -10.93
C TRP A 178 18.49 -1.29 -12.10
N LYS A 179 18.56 -2.43 -12.81
CA LYS A 179 19.54 -2.63 -13.90
C LYS A 179 19.24 -1.78 -15.12
N GLU A 180 17.98 -1.71 -15.52
CA GLU A 180 17.60 -1.07 -16.78
C GLU A 180 17.24 0.40 -16.60
N LEU A 181 16.49 0.75 -15.56
CA LEU A 181 15.99 2.10 -15.34
C LEU A 181 16.74 2.86 -14.22
N LYS A 182 17.63 2.21 -13.49
CA LYS A 182 18.34 2.77 -12.32
C LYS A 182 17.39 3.24 -11.22
N LEU A 183 16.23 2.61 -11.11
CA LEU A 183 15.25 2.87 -10.08
C LEU A 183 15.46 1.91 -8.91
N ALA A 184 15.86 2.45 -7.75
CA ALA A 184 15.93 1.72 -6.49
C ALA A 184 14.55 1.75 -5.84
N VAL A 185 13.83 0.64 -5.93
CA VAL A 185 12.47 0.51 -5.42
C VAL A 185 12.37 -0.56 -4.34
N GLU A 186 11.39 -0.43 -3.45
CA GLU A 186 11.04 -1.51 -2.53
C GLU A 186 10.26 -2.63 -3.24
N PRO A 187 10.18 -3.85 -2.66
CA PRO A 187 9.48 -4.96 -3.31
C PRO A 187 8.03 -4.64 -3.70
N ALA A 188 7.32 -3.88 -2.86
CA ALA A 188 5.94 -3.46 -3.15
C ALA A 188 5.79 -2.72 -4.49
N ALA A 189 6.74 -1.85 -4.81
CA ALA A 189 6.72 -1.07 -6.04
C ALA A 189 7.07 -1.91 -7.30
N ALA A 190 7.63 -3.10 -7.13
CA ALA A 190 8.00 -3.97 -8.25
C ALA A 190 6.86 -4.89 -8.72
N LEU A 191 5.74 -5.00 -7.97
CA LEU A 191 4.65 -5.93 -8.31
C LEU A 191 4.05 -5.65 -9.68
N GLY A 192 3.85 -4.38 -10.04
CA GLY A 192 3.29 -4.01 -11.35
C GLY A 192 4.11 -4.56 -12.51
N LEU A 193 5.44 -4.36 -12.45
CA LEU A 193 6.34 -4.90 -13.47
C LEU A 193 6.40 -6.43 -13.41
N ALA A 194 6.42 -7.04 -12.21
CA ALA A 194 6.41 -8.49 -12.07
C ALA A 194 5.18 -9.10 -12.74
N ALA A 195 3.99 -8.53 -12.53
CA ALA A 195 2.75 -9.00 -13.16
C ALA A 195 2.84 -9.04 -14.69
N LEU A 196 3.43 -8.01 -15.29
CA LEU A 196 3.65 -7.95 -16.74
C LEU A 196 4.69 -8.98 -17.21
N GLN A 197 5.83 -9.07 -16.51
CA GLN A 197 6.94 -9.94 -16.92
C GLN A 197 6.58 -11.42 -16.90
N ILE A 198 5.82 -11.89 -15.90
CA ILE A 198 5.39 -13.29 -15.84
C ILE A 198 4.07 -13.56 -16.59
N GLY A 199 3.45 -12.52 -17.16
CA GLY A 199 2.20 -12.62 -17.88
C GLY A 199 0.97 -12.90 -17.00
N ALA A 200 1.05 -12.60 -15.69
CA ALA A 200 -0.10 -12.60 -14.78
C ALA A 200 -1.11 -11.54 -15.18
N TYR A 201 -0.64 -10.39 -15.65
CA TYR A 201 -1.43 -9.40 -16.39
C TYR A 201 -0.90 -9.31 -17.83
N LYS A 202 -1.81 -9.39 -18.79
CA LYS A 202 -1.49 -9.32 -20.23
C LYS A 202 -2.27 -8.17 -20.87
N PRO A 203 -1.62 -7.03 -21.12
CA PRO A 203 -2.25 -5.89 -21.78
C PRO A 203 -2.81 -6.27 -23.15
N GLN A 204 -3.95 -5.69 -23.51
CA GLN A 204 -4.49 -5.76 -24.86
C GLN A 204 -3.64 -4.90 -25.83
N PRO A 205 -3.67 -5.16 -27.14
CA PRO A 205 -3.04 -4.27 -28.10
C PRO A 205 -3.52 -2.82 -27.93
N GLN A 206 -2.57 -1.88 -27.83
CA GLN A 206 -2.81 -0.45 -27.63
C GLN A 206 -3.35 -0.03 -26.24
N GLU A 207 -3.50 -0.95 -25.31
CA GLU A 207 -3.87 -0.62 -23.94
C GLU A 207 -2.75 0.16 -23.25
N THR A 208 -3.11 1.27 -22.62
CA THR A 208 -2.20 2.03 -21.75
C THR A 208 -2.31 1.51 -20.32
N VAL A 209 -1.19 1.02 -19.78
CA VAL A 209 -1.13 0.47 -18.43
C VAL A 209 -0.22 1.33 -17.56
N ALA A 210 -0.74 1.82 -16.46
CA ALA A 210 0.06 2.49 -15.44
C ALA A 210 0.49 1.53 -14.34
N LEU A 211 1.76 1.63 -13.96
CA LEU A 211 2.35 0.95 -12.80
C LEU A 211 2.67 2.00 -11.74
N ILE A 212 2.22 1.77 -10.52
CA ILE A 212 2.61 2.60 -9.38
C ILE A 212 3.91 2.03 -8.80
N LEU A 213 5.00 2.80 -8.86
CA LEU A 213 6.32 2.43 -8.38
C LEU A 213 6.66 3.09 -7.05
#